data_c8173ca4b4d097713db266fd6edf0639
#
_entry.id   c8173ca4b4d097713db266fd6edf0639
#
_cell.length_a   1.000
_cell.length_b   1.000
_cell.length_c   1.000
_cell.angle_alpha   90.00
_cell.angle_beta   90.00
_cell.angle_gamma   90.00
#
_symmetry.space_group_name_H-M   'P 1'
#
loop_
_entity.id
_entity.type
_entity.pdbx_description
1 polymer ?
#
loop_
_entity_poly.entity_id
_entity_poly.type
_entity_poly.pdbx_seq_one_letter_code
_entity_poly.pdbx_strand_id
1 'polypeptide(L)'
;MDGNKSFLCGVQQVGVGIEDAEQAYNWYIRAFGCDIKVVDDDGVAERMLPYTGGKPRGRRAILACNLKGGSGFEVWQPKDSPITKPSFPIKLGDLGISVCRLKTDDVSRAYGHLAAVDGARMLSEIVSSPDGNRHFFVSDPYGNVFDIVSDSYVLFPLKDYPVGGVDGCCIGVTDMGRSMDYYASFYGYDTVIYDATGEFQDLVGTPGGEGRFRRVLLGRSKPFEGALSPIYGTSHIELLQALDRVPNKIFEGRLWGDPGFIQICFEVCYMDDFKAFLHEGGVEFVCDSGTDFKMDTTDGRFAYVEDPDGTLIELVETYRIPISKKPAIFLNFMKRNRRKPLSRMVLRALKFLRV
;
A
#
# COMPACT_ATOMS: atom_id res chain seq x y z
N MET A 1 -10.41 -29.85 0.33
CA MET A 1 -10.62 -28.45 0.71
C MET A 1 -11.12 -27.72 -0.52
N ASP A 2 -12.25 -27.02 -0.43
CA ASP A 2 -12.80 -26.31 -1.59
C ASP A 2 -11.82 -25.21 -2.04
N GLY A 3 -11.05 -25.49 -3.10
CA GLY A 3 -9.97 -24.66 -3.63
C GLY A 3 -10.40 -23.34 -4.29
N ASN A 4 -11.40 -22.66 -3.74
CA ASN A 4 -11.95 -21.45 -4.37
C ASN A 4 -12.33 -20.34 -3.36
N LYS A 5 -11.78 -20.35 -2.14
CA LYS A 5 -12.01 -19.23 -1.23
C LYS A 5 -10.96 -18.16 -1.46
N SER A 6 -11.28 -17.13 -2.25
CA SER A 6 -10.49 -15.88 -2.23
C SER A 6 -10.80 -15.14 -0.93
N PHE A 7 -9.80 -14.90 -0.11
CA PHE A 7 -9.92 -14.11 1.11
C PHE A 7 -9.65 -12.62 0.85
N LEU A 8 -8.91 -12.32 -0.20
CA LEU A 8 -8.41 -10.99 -0.49
C LEU A 8 -9.41 -10.17 -1.31
N CYS A 9 -9.66 -8.96 -0.86
CA CYS A 9 -10.58 -8.01 -1.49
C CYS A 9 -9.85 -6.90 -2.28
N GLY A 10 -8.55 -6.75 -2.08
CA GLY A 10 -7.69 -5.78 -2.76
C GLY A 10 -6.62 -5.18 -1.87
N VAL A 11 -5.74 -4.39 -2.47
CA VAL A 11 -4.79 -3.55 -1.72
C VAL A 11 -5.57 -2.35 -1.18
N GLN A 12 -5.74 -2.27 0.14
CA GLN A 12 -6.50 -1.21 0.78
C GLN A 12 -5.69 0.09 0.86
N GLN A 13 -4.43 -0.01 1.27
CA GLN A 13 -3.55 1.14 1.49
C GLN A 13 -2.07 0.73 1.53
N VAL A 14 -1.20 1.73 1.51
CA VAL A 14 0.19 1.63 1.95
C VAL A 14 0.35 2.54 3.16
N GLY A 15 0.89 1.99 4.25
CA GLY A 15 1.24 2.76 5.44
C GLY A 15 2.51 3.57 5.21
N VAL A 16 2.50 4.83 5.59
CA VAL A 16 3.67 5.72 5.47
C VAL A 16 3.91 6.49 6.75
N GLY A 17 5.07 6.26 7.37
CA GLY A 17 5.55 7.00 8.53
C GLY A 17 6.03 8.39 8.15
N ILE A 18 5.60 9.42 8.89
CA ILE A 18 5.82 10.84 8.58
C ILE A 18 6.03 11.63 9.88
N GLU A 19 6.76 12.72 9.80
CA GLU A 19 6.96 13.64 10.94
C GLU A 19 5.72 14.49 11.25
N ASP A 20 4.98 14.91 10.22
CA ASP A 20 3.77 15.72 10.32
C ASP A 20 2.68 15.16 9.38
N ALA A 21 1.71 14.47 9.97
CA ALA A 21 0.66 13.80 9.22
C ALA A 21 -0.28 14.78 8.49
N GLU A 22 -0.56 15.95 9.06
CA GLU A 22 -1.43 16.95 8.44
C GLU A 22 -0.77 17.56 7.20
N GLN A 23 0.50 17.93 7.33
CA GLN A 23 1.27 18.49 6.22
C GLN A 23 1.40 17.49 5.07
N ALA A 24 1.73 16.22 5.39
CA ALA A 24 1.86 15.15 4.41
C ALA A 24 0.54 14.83 3.73
N TYR A 25 -0.55 14.74 4.50
CA TYR A 25 -1.87 14.48 3.97
C TYR A 25 -2.31 15.60 3.00
N ASN A 26 -2.12 16.87 3.36
CA ASN A 26 -2.42 17.99 2.47
C ASN A 26 -1.59 17.94 1.17
N TRP A 27 -0.36 17.46 1.24
CA TRP A 27 0.46 17.26 0.06
C TRP A 27 -0.08 16.09 -0.80
N TYR A 28 -0.46 14.96 -0.20
CA TYR A 28 -1.01 13.80 -0.93
C TYR A 28 -2.37 14.10 -1.57
N ILE A 29 -3.18 15.01 -1.01
CA ILE A 29 -4.37 15.53 -1.70
C ILE A 29 -3.97 16.21 -3.00
N ARG A 30 -3.02 17.17 -2.95
CA ARG A 30 -2.61 17.93 -4.13
C ARG A 30 -1.91 17.06 -5.18
N ALA A 31 -1.02 16.17 -4.75
CA ALA A 31 -0.23 15.33 -5.64
C ALA A 31 -1.03 14.16 -6.23
N PHE A 32 -1.76 13.45 -5.39
CA PHE A 32 -2.35 12.16 -5.74
C PHE A 32 -3.88 12.14 -5.68
N GLY A 33 -4.52 13.24 -5.27
CA GLY A 33 -5.99 13.31 -5.17
C GLY A 33 -6.57 12.42 -4.09
N CYS A 34 -5.83 12.12 -3.01
CA CYS A 34 -6.31 11.33 -1.88
C CYS A 34 -7.19 12.18 -0.95
N ASP A 35 -8.30 12.69 -1.48
CA ASP A 35 -9.17 13.67 -0.84
C ASP A 35 -10.36 13.05 -0.06
N ILE A 36 -10.47 11.72 -0.05
CA ILE A 36 -11.50 11.00 0.72
C ILE A 36 -10.91 10.56 2.05
N LYS A 37 -11.17 11.33 3.10
CA LYS A 37 -10.67 11.06 4.45
C LYS A 37 -11.61 10.13 5.22
N VAL A 38 -11.27 8.84 5.26
CA VAL A 38 -12.06 7.80 5.93
C VAL A 38 -11.88 7.87 7.44
N VAL A 39 -10.61 7.97 7.88
CA VAL A 39 -10.20 8.01 9.29
C VAL A 39 -9.29 9.20 9.54
N ASP A 40 -9.41 9.83 10.69
CA ASP A 40 -8.44 10.76 11.27
C ASP A 40 -8.48 10.54 12.79
N ASP A 41 -7.50 9.80 13.31
CA ASP A 41 -7.53 9.25 14.65
C ASP A 41 -6.23 9.53 15.41
N ASP A 42 -6.39 10.16 16.59
CA ASP A 42 -5.36 10.29 17.61
C ASP A 42 -5.52 9.18 18.64
N GLY A 43 -4.53 8.32 18.78
CA GLY A 43 -4.64 7.16 19.64
C GLY A 43 -3.29 6.54 19.98
N VAL A 44 -3.33 5.33 20.50
CA VAL A 44 -2.15 4.57 20.93
C VAL A 44 -2.12 3.23 20.18
N ALA A 45 -0.98 2.92 19.57
CA ALA A 45 -0.72 1.61 18.98
C ALA A 45 -0.31 0.60 20.06
N GLU A 46 -1.28 -0.05 20.68
CA GLU A 46 -1.08 -0.97 21.79
C GLU A 46 -0.70 -2.40 21.37
N ARG A 47 -0.94 -2.74 20.08
CA ARG A 47 -0.84 -4.12 19.59
C ARG A 47 0.48 -4.41 18.86
N MET A 48 1.21 -3.36 18.42
CA MET A 48 2.45 -3.50 17.64
C MET A 48 3.71 -3.61 18.51
N LEU A 49 3.58 -4.11 19.73
CA LEU A 49 4.68 -4.18 20.71
C LEU A 49 5.96 -4.82 20.18
N PRO A 50 5.94 -5.90 19.36
CA PRO A 50 7.17 -6.47 18.80
C PRO A 50 7.98 -5.48 17.94
N TYR A 51 7.29 -4.48 17.35
CA TYR A 51 7.88 -3.52 16.42
C TYR A 51 7.99 -2.10 17.01
N THR A 52 7.55 -1.90 18.26
CA THR A 52 7.61 -0.60 18.96
C THR A 52 8.51 -0.63 20.20
N GLY A 53 9.46 -1.57 20.22
CA GLY A 53 10.40 -1.72 21.35
C GLY A 53 9.74 -2.22 22.64
N GLY A 54 8.67 -2.99 22.54
CA GLY A 54 7.93 -3.57 23.66
C GLY A 54 7.04 -2.59 24.41
N LYS A 55 6.79 -1.38 23.88
CA LYS A 55 5.96 -0.35 24.51
C LYS A 55 4.88 0.14 23.54
N PRO A 56 3.67 0.46 24.04
CA PRO A 56 2.68 1.18 23.25
C PRO A 56 3.26 2.49 22.67
N ARG A 57 2.83 2.88 21.47
CA ARG A 57 3.31 4.10 20.81
C ARG A 57 2.13 5.00 20.47
N GLY A 58 2.14 6.22 21.04
CA GLY A 58 1.16 7.25 20.70
C GLY A 58 1.32 7.69 19.25
N ARG A 59 0.17 7.87 18.58
CA ARG A 59 0.18 8.15 17.14
C ARG A 59 -1.01 9.00 16.71
N ARG A 60 -0.86 9.69 15.57
CA ARG A 60 -1.97 10.09 14.71
C ARG A 60 -1.93 9.27 13.43
N ALA A 61 -3.08 8.81 12.97
CA ALA A 61 -3.21 8.12 11.71
C ALA A 61 -4.34 8.72 10.87
N ILE A 62 -4.05 9.04 9.61
CA ILE A 62 -5.01 9.53 8.63
C ILE A 62 -5.12 8.50 7.52
N LEU A 63 -6.29 7.84 7.42
CA LEU A 63 -6.58 6.95 6.30
C LEU A 63 -7.38 7.70 5.25
N ALA A 64 -6.80 7.83 4.07
CA ALA A 64 -7.39 8.51 2.94
C ALA A 64 -7.22 7.75 1.63
N CYS A 65 -8.20 7.88 0.75
CA CYS A 65 -8.16 7.24 -0.56
C CYS A 65 -8.53 8.18 -1.70
N ASN A 66 -8.30 7.70 -2.93
CA ASN A 66 -8.63 8.38 -4.16
C ASN A 66 -9.78 7.66 -4.86
N LEU A 67 -10.86 8.37 -5.22
CA LEU A 67 -12.00 7.77 -5.93
C LEU A 67 -11.79 7.59 -7.44
N LYS A 68 -10.68 8.02 -8.01
CA LYS A 68 -10.38 7.74 -9.43
C LYS A 68 -10.16 6.25 -9.67
N GLY A 69 -9.61 5.56 -8.73
CA GLY A 69 -9.44 4.12 -8.86
C GLY A 69 -8.37 3.61 -7.97
N GLY A 70 -8.71 3.45 -6.72
CA GLY A 70 -7.80 2.79 -5.89
C GLY A 70 -7.95 3.04 -4.42
N SER A 71 -7.10 2.39 -3.77
CA SER A 71 -6.67 2.52 -2.42
C SER A 71 -5.98 3.87 -2.20
N GLY A 72 -5.44 4.05 -1.03
CA GLY A 72 -4.74 5.27 -0.69
C GLY A 72 -3.63 5.02 0.31
N PHE A 73 -3.54 5.89 1.28
CA PHE A 73 -2.48 5.86 2.28
C PHE A 73 -3.04 5.88 3.69
N GLU A 74 -2.36 5.16 4.58
CA GLU A 74 -2.41 5.45 6.01
C GLU A 74 -1.18 6.30 6.35
N VAL A 75 -1.41 7.61 6.51
CA VAL A 75 -0.37 8.57 6.92
C VAL A 75 -0.24 8.49 8.44
N TRP A 76 0.91 8.04 8.91
CA TRP A 76 1.15 7.68 10.30
C TRP A 76 2.21 8.58 10.94
N GLN A 77 1.87 9.26 12.04
CA GLN A 77 2.76 10.14 12.78
C GLN A 77 2.94 9.65 14.22
N PRO A 78 4.16 9.32 14.67
CA PRO A 78 4.44 9.08 16.11
C PRO A 78 4.31 10.40 16.89
N LYS A 79 3.75 10.34 18.11
CA LYS A 79 3.48 11.54 18.92
C LYS A 79 4.24 11.60 20.25
N ASP A 80 4.59 10.45 20.82
CA ASP A 80 5.13 10.36 22.18
C ASP A 80 6.57 9.79 22.24
N SER A 81 7.17 9.55 21.09
CA SER A 81 8.52 9.01 21.00
C SER A 81 9.33 9.71 19.89
N PRO A 82 10.66 9.83 20.06
CA PRO A 82 11.52 10.33 19.02
C PRO A 82 11.37 9.54 17.71
N ILE A 83 11.40 10.27 16.60
CA ILE A 83 11.42 9.69 15.26
C ILE A 83 12.85 9.33 14.91
N THR A 84 13.07 8.10 14.45
CA THR A 84 14.35 7.64 13.96
C THR A 84 14.34 7.57 12.44
N LYS A 85 15.17 8.41 11.80
CA LYS A 85 15.37 8.36 10.34
C LYS A 85 16.29 7.19 9.97
N PRO A 86 16.23 6.68 8.71
CA PRO A 86 17.19 5.69 8.24
C PRO A 86 18.63 6.18 8.46
N SER A 87 19.48 5.30 8.98
CA SER A 87 20.92 5.60 9.15
C SER A 87 21.72 5.50 7.84
N PHE A 88 21.08 5.10 6.77
CA PHE A 88 21.63 4.94 5.41
C PHE A 88 20.61 5.42 4.37
N PRO A 89 21.04 5.84 3.17
CA PRO A 89 20.12 6.09 2.06
C PRO A 89 19.42 4.79 1.65
N ILE A 90 18.08 4.78 1.70
CA ILE A 90 17.29 3.65 1.20
C ILE A 90 17.50 3.54 -0.32
N LYS A 91 17.79 2.35 -0.79
CA LYS A 91 18.05 2.04 -2.20
C LYS A 91 17.07 0.99 -2.70
N LEU A 92 16.81 1.00 -4.00
CA LEU A 92 16.06 -0.08 -4.66
C LEU A 92 16.68 -1.44 -4.32
N GLY A 93 15.82 -2.41 -3.96
CA GLY A 93 16.25 -3.74 -3.54
C GLY A 93 16.71 -3.85 -2.08
N ASP A 94 16.67 -2.79 -1.26
CA ASP A 94 16.74 -2.91 0.19
C ASP A 94 15.50 -3.60 0.73
N LEU A 95 15.64 -4.44 1.77
CA LEU A 95 14.58 -5.32 2.28
C LEU A 95 13.49 -4.50 2.95
N GLY A 96 12.28 -4.66 2.47
CA GLY A 96 11.12 -3.84 2.79
C GLY A 96 10.57 -3.13 1.55
N ILE A 97 9.70 -2.17 1.75
CA ILE A 97 9.06 -1.39 0.67
C ILE A 97 9.93 -0.17 0.35
N SER A 98 10.53 -0.15 -0.83
CA SER A 98 11.35 0.99 -1.29
C SER A 98 10.57 1.97 -2.17
N VAL A 99 9.52 1.52 -2.85
CA VAL A 99 8.71 2.32 -3.76
C VAL A 99 7.23 1.95 -3.60
N CYS A 100 6.34 2.93 -3.56
CA CYS A 100 4.90 2.74 -3.72
C CYS A 100 4.50 3.01 -5.17
N ARG A 101 3.76 2.09 -5.79
CA ARG A 101 3.30 2.20 -7.18
C ARG A 101 1.89 2.77 -7.21
N LEU A 102 1.67 3.80 -8.04
CA LEU A 102 0.38 4.47 -8.21
C LEU A 102 -0.08 4.39 -9.67
N LYS A 103 -1.37 4.17 -9.86
CA LYS A 103 -1.99 4.07 -11.19
C LYS A 103 -2.21 5.42 -11.84
N THR A 104 -2.13 5.46 -13.17
CA THR A 104 -2.66 6.55 -13.96
C THR A 104 -3.18 6.05 -15.30
N ASP A 105 -4.30 6.60 -15.77
CA ASP A 105 -4.83 6.37 -17.12
C ASP A 105 -4.19 7.28 -18.18
N ASP A 106 -3.38 8.26 -17.75
CA ASP A 106 -2.65 9.19 -18.63
C ASP A 106 -1.32 9.59 -17.98
N VAL A 107 -0.26 8.84 -18.32
CA VAL A 107 1.10 9.04 -17.80
C VAL A 107 1.63 10.44 -18.12
N SER A 108 1.38 10.96 -19.33
CA SER A 108 1.87 12.28 -19.74
C SER A 108 1.22 13.41 -18.94
N ARG A 109 -0.08 13.29 -18.70
CA ARG A 109 -0.82 14.24 -17.87
C ARG A 109 -0.41 14.15 -16.40
N ALA A 110 -0.21 12.93 -15.88
CA ALA A 110 0.26 12.72 -14.52
C ALA A 110 1.67 13.30 -14.30
N TYR A 111 2.56 13.13 -15.28
CA TYR A 111 3.89 13.72 -15.27
C TYR A 111 3.85 15.25 -15.18
N GLY A 112 3.10 15.89 -16.10
CA GLY A 112 2.97 17.35 -16.10
C GLY A 112 2.32 17.90 -14.83
N HIS A 113 1.35 17.18 -14.26
CA HIS A 113 0.73 17.55 -12.99
C HIS A 113 1.74 17.51 -11.85
N LEU A 114 2.43 16.37 -11.67
CA LEU A 114 3.37 16.18 -10.54
C LEU A 114 4.60 17.09 -10.66
N ALA A 115 5.07 17.37 -11.87
CA ALA A 115 6.14 18.33 -12.09
C ALA A 115 5.78 19.78 -11.66
N ALA A 116 4.49 20.09 -11.56
CA ALA A 116 3.97 21.38 -11.11
C ALA A 116 3.60 21.42 -9.61
N VAL A 117 3.60 20.26 -8.93
CA VAL A 117 3.29 20.18 -7.49
C VAL A 117 4.52 20.61 -6.69
N ASP A 118 4.36 21.63 -5.85
CA ASP A 118 5.44 22.09 -4.96
C ASP A 118 5.91 20.97 -4.01
N GLY A 119 7.22 20.80 -3.92
CA GLY A 119 7.87 19.74 -3.14
C GLY A 119 7.95 18.38 -3.82
N ALA A 120 7.32 18.16 -4.97
CA ALA A 120 7.55 16.97 -5.79
C ALA A 120 8.93 17.07 -6.48
N ARG A 121 9.69 15.97 -6.46
CA ARG A 121 10.95 15.88 -7.18
C ARG A 121 10.86 14.75 -8.21
N MET A 122 10.87 15.12 -9.49
CA MET A 122 10.93 14.15 -10.58
C MET A 122 12.29 13.43 -10.55
N LEU A 123 12.26 12.11 -10.51
CA LEU A 123 13.47 11.27 -10.43
C LEU A 123 13.83 10.65 -11.80
N SER A 124 12.86 10.55 -12.71
CA SER A 124 13.08 10.12 -14.09
C SER A 124 12.19 10.89 -15.04
N GLU A 125 12.52 10.85 -16.34
CA GLU A 125 11.57 11.13 -17.40
C GLU A 125 10.53 10.01 -17.51
N ILE A 126 9.55 10.16 -18.43
CA ILE A 126 8.64 9.06 -18.75
C ILE A 126 9.43 8.00 -19.52
N VAL A 127 9.52 6.81 -18.94
CA VAL A 127 10.29 5.67 -19.46
C VAL A 127 9.38 4.45 -19.64
N SER A 128 9.94 3.35 -20.12
CA SER A 128 9.21 2.08 -20.26
C SER A 128 9.87 1.01 -19.40
N SER A 129 9.06 0.30 -18.61
CA SER A 129 9.43 -0.89 -17.86
C SER A 129 9.72 -2.09 -18.78
N PRO A 130 10.25 -3.21 -18.28
CA PRO A 130 10.59 -4.38 -19.09
C PRO A 130 9.44 -4.97 -19.92
N ASP A 131 8.19 -4.81 -19.49
CA ASP A 131 6.98 -5.18 -20.24
C ASP A 131 6.52 -4.13 -21.28
N GLY A 132 7.26 -3.01 -21.38
CA GLY A 132 6.93 -1.90 -22.27
C GLY A 132 5.88 -0.92 -21.71
N ASN A 133 5.42 -1.12 -20.47
CA ASN A 133 4.47 -0.21 -19.84
C ASN A 133 5.13 1.13 -19.51
N ARG A 134 4.43 2.24 -19.77
CA ARG A 134 4.98 3.60 -19.53
C ARG A 134 4.83 3.96 -18.05
N HIS A 135 5.87 4.53 -17.48
CA HIS A 135 5.89 4.99 -16.10
C HIS A 135 6.95 6.08 -15.89
N PHE A 136 6.99 6.63 -14.66
CA PHE A 136 8.05 7.53 -14.19
C PHE A 136 8.13 7.53 -12.67
N PHE A 137 9.30 7.90 -12.14
CA PHE A 137 9.52 8.00 -10.71
C PHE A 137 9.48 9.46 -10.23
N VAL A 138 8.88 9.64 -9.05
CA VAL A 138 8.79 10.93 -8.35
C VAL A 138 9.00 10.69 -6.86
N SER A 139 9.63 11.61 -6.13
CA SER A 139 9.63 11.59 -4.67
C SER A 139 8.76 12.70 -4.10
N ASP A 140 8.19 12.42 -2.92
CA ASP A 140 7.53 13.42 -2.09
C ASP A 140 8.56 14.30 -1.35
N PRO A 141 8.12 15.36 -0.62
CA PRO A 141 9.01 16.22 0.14
C PRO A 141 9.75 15.52 1.29
N TYR A 142 9.32 14.32 1.64
CA TYR A 142 9.86 13.52 2.75
C TYR A 142 10.87 12.48 2.30
N GLY A 143 11.06 12.33 0.98
CA GLY A 143 11.99 11.39 0.36
C GLY A 143 11.41 10.02 0.04
N ASN A 144 10.09 9.81 0.21
CA ASN A 144 9.45 8.58 -0.24
C ASN A 144 9.36 8.56 -1.77
N VAL A 145 9.66 7.43 -2.38
CA VAL A 145 9.69 7.27 -3.83
C VAL A 145 8.41 6.62 -4.32
N PHE A 146 7.82 7.19 -5.35
CA PHE A 146 6.62 6.69 -6.01
C PHE A 146 6.92 6.38 -7.47
N ASP A 147 6.37 5.26 -7.96
CA ASP A 147 6.36 4.87 -9.37
C ASP A 147 4.95 5.09 -9.93
N ILE A 148 4.79 6.00 -10.87
CA ILE A 148 3.50 6.34 -11.49
C ILE A 148 3.36 5.53 -12.76
N VAL A 149 2.56 4.46 -12.70
CA VAL A 149 2.45 3.44 -13.74
C VAL A 149 1.17 3.60 -14.57
N SER A 150 1.28 3.34 -15.87
CA SER A 150 0.10 3.30 -16.74
C SER A 150 -0.80 2.12 -16.36
N ASP A 151 -2.07 2.40 -16.06
CA ASP A 151 -3.10 1.40 -15.80
C ASP A 151 -4.46 1.95 -16.28
N SER A 152 -5.20 1.13 -17.00
CA SER A 152 -6.51 1.51 -17.53
C SER A 152 -7.63 1.52 -16.50
N TYR A 153 -7.39 1.04 -15.28
CA TYR A 153 -8.43 0.97 -14.26
C TYR A 153 -8.82 2.35 -13.73
N VAL A 154 -10.07 2.72 -13.96
CA VAL A 154 -10.69 3.96 -13.46
C VAL A 154 -12.05 3.64 -12.85
N LEU A 155 -12.18 3.81 -11.53
CA LEU A 155 -13.49 3.65 -10.87
C LEU A 155 -14.41 4.81 -11.20
N PHE A 156 -13.96 6.06 -10.95
CA PHE A 156 -14.65 7.28 -11.35
C PHE A 156 -13.68 8.23 -12.05
N PRO A 157 -14.02 8.72 -13.25
CA PRO A 157 -13.19 9.73 -13.93
C PRO A 157 -13.20 11.03 -13.10
N LEU A 158 -12.04 11.40 -12.59
CA LEU A 158 -11.80 12.65 -11.88
C LEU A 158 -10.92 13.54 -12.77
N LYS A 159 -11.49 14.65 -13.25
CA LYS A 159 -10.79 15.55 -14.19
C LYS A 159 -9.62 16.29 -13.55
N ASP A 160 -9.71 16.57 -12.26
CA ASP A 160 -8.72 17.39 -11.55
C ASP A 160 -7.50 16.56 -11.09
N TYR A 161 -7.64 15.23 -10.97
CA TYR A 161 -6.59 14.35 -10.50
C TYR A 161 -6.20 13.32 -11.56
N PRO A 162 -5.03 13.48 -12.20
CA PRO A 162 -4.54 12.51 -13.18
C PRO A 162 -4.02 11.22 -12.54
N VAL A 163 -3.54 11.26 -11.29
CA VAL A 163 -3.08 10.08 -10.55
C VAL A 163 -4.27 9.35 -9.93
N GLY A 164 -4.24 8.03 -9.98
CA GLY A 164 -5.21 7.14 -9.33
C GLY A 164 -4.74 6.70 -7.94
N GLY A 165 -5.24 5.54 -7.49
CA GLY A 165 -4.82 4.96 -6.23
C GLY A 165 -3.62 4.04 -6.36
N VAL A 166 -3.30 3.37 -5.25
CA VAL A 166 -2.17 2.45 -5.16
C VAL A 166 -2.35 1.27 -6.11
N ASP A 167 -1.32 0.99 -6.91
CA ASP A 167 -1.19 -0.23 -7.71
C ASP A 167 -0.57 -1.36 -6.87
N GLY A 168 0.42 -1.02 -6.05
CA GLY A 168 1.15 -1.94 -5.20
C GLY A 168 2.48 -1.36 -4.73
N CYS A 169 3.47 -2.22 -4.57
CA CYS A 169 4.78 -1.82 -4.07
C CYS A 169 5.93 -2.52 -4.80
N CYS A 170 7.11 -1.88 -4.81
CA CYS A 170 8.37 -2.54 -5.07
C CYS A 170 8.99 -2.98 -3.74
N ILE A 171 9.21 -4.28 -3.60
CA ILE A 171 9.66 -4.94 -2.37
C ILE A 171 11.03 -5.57 -2.62
N GLY A 172 12.02 -5.20 -1.81
CA GLY A 172 13.33 -5.81 -1.85
C GLY A 172 13.35 -7.21 -1.22
N VAL A 173 13.98 -8.17 -1.89
CA VAL A 173 14.01 -9.58 -1.47
C VAL A 173 15.42 -10.17 -1.56
N THR A 174 15.71 -11.16 -0.69
CA THR A 174 16.97 -11.90 -0.73
C THR A 174 16.92 -13.13 -1.63
N ASP A 175 15.76 -13.79 -1.72
CA ASP A 175 15.52 -14.97 -2.55
C ASP A 175 14.25 -14.78 -3.37
N MET A 176 14.44 -14.58 -4.67
CA MET A 176 13.33 -14.31 -5.60
C MET A 176 12.35 -15.48 -5.69
N GLY A 177 12.85 -16.73 -5.72
CA GLY A 177 11.99 -17.92 -5.84
C GLY A 177 11.08 -18.05 -4.62
N ARG A 178 11.66 -17.97 -3.43
CA ARG A 178 10.92 -18.03 -2.15
C ARG A 178 9.86 -16.93 -2.05
N SER A 179 10.20 -15.72 -2.45
CA SER A 179 9.25 -14.60 -2.39
C SER A 179 8.15 -14.71 -3.43
N MET A 180 8.45 -15.15 -4.66
CA MET A 180 7.43 -15.43 -5.68
C MET A 180 6.44 -16.49 -5.20
N ASP A 181 6.93 -17.60 -4.64
CA ASP A 181 6.08 -18.68 -4.10
C ASP A 181 5.20 -18.16 -2.93
N TYR A 182 5.73 -17.32 -2.08
CA TYR A 182 4.99 -16.71 -0.97
C TYR A 182 3.84 -15.83 -1.47
N TYR A 183 4.12 -14.86 -2.35
CA TYR A 183 3.10 -13.95 -2.86
C TYR A 183 2.08 -14.67 -3.76
N ALA A 184 2.48 -15.70 -4.50
CA ALA A 184 1.57 -16.52 -5.28
C ALA A 184 0.65 -17.37 -4.38
N SER A 185 1.21 -18.07 -3.40
CA SER A 185 0.47 -19.03 -2.57
C SER A 185 -0.52 -18.35 -1.63
N PHE A 186 -0.12 -17.24 -0.98
CA PHE A 186 -0.93 -16.61 0.07
C PHE A 186 -1.73 -15.42 -0.41
N TYR A 187 -1.24 -14.68 -1.43
CA TYR A 187 -1.88 -13.45 -1.93
C TYR A 187 -2.39 -13.58 -3.35
N GLY A 188 -2.16 -14.73 -4.01
CA GLY A 188 -2.66 -15.01 -5.36
C GLY A 188 -2.02 -14.18 -6.46
N TYR A 189 -0.80 -13.64 -6.23
CA TYR A 189 0.01 -13.02 -7.27
C TYR A 189 0.73 -14.09 -8.08
N ASP A 190 -0.05 -14.85 -8.84
CA ASP A 190 0.31 -16.08 -9.52
C ASP A 190 0.67 -15.91 -11.00
N THR A 191 0.65 -14.68 -11.49
CA THR A 191 0.97 -14.36 -12.88
C THR A 191 2.26 -13.55 -12.93
N VAL A 192 3.28 -14.10 -13.58
CA VAL A 192 4.53 -13.38 -13.86
C VAL A 192 4.31 -12.53 -15.12
N ILE A 193 4.35 -11.20 -14.97
CA ILE A 193 4.23 -10.25 -16.08
C ILE A 193 5.58 -10.11 -16.77
N TYR A 194 6.65 -9.95 -15.98
CA TYR A 194 8.03 -10.08 -16.45
C TYR A 194 8.93 -10.64 -15.35
N ASP A 195 10.02 -11.29 -15.77
CA ASP A 195 11.15 -11.74 -14.96
C ASP A 195 12.41 -11.41 -15.75
N ALA A 196 13.15 -10.42 -15.30
CA ALA A 196 14.29 -9.88 -16.03
C ALA A 196 15.49 -9.65 -15.09
N THR A 197 16.69 -9.91 -15.61
CA THR A 197 17.94 -9.74 -14.87
C THR A 197 18.90 -8.84 -15.65
N GLY A 198 19.42 -7.80 -15.00
CA GLY A 198 20.35 -6.87 -15.64
C GLY A 198 20.45 -5.54 -14.91
N GLU A 199 20.97 -4.56 -15.62
CA GLU A 199 20.89 -3.14 -15.32
C GLU A 199 19.71 -2.56 -16.12
N PHE A 200 18.95 -1.65 -15.52
CA PHE A 200 17.70 -1.19 -16.09
C PHE A 200 17.70 0.32 -16.25
N GLN A 201 17.56 0.79 -17.49
CA GLN A 201 17.59 2.22 -17.81
C GLN A 201 16.37 2.98 -17.22
N ASP A 202 15.24 2.32 -17.04
CA ASP A 202 14.05 2.89 -16.42
C ASP A 202 14.24 3.17 -14.92
N LEU A 203 15.20 2.53 -14.25
CA LEU A 203 15.51 2.76 -12.84
C LEU A 203 16.54 3.87 -12.59
N VAL A 204 17.25 4.31 -13.64
CA VAL A 204 18.28 5.36 -13.52
C VAL A 204 17.66 6.65 -13.00
N GLY A 205 18.32 7.26 -12.00
CA GLY A 205 17.83 8.47 -11.30
C GLY A 205 17.06 8.17 -10.01
N THR A 206 16.62 6.92 -9.80
CA THR A 206 16.09 6.49 -8.49
C THR A 206 17.22 6.10 -7.54
N PRO A 207 17.08 6.19 -6.22
CA PRO A 207 18.11 5.81 -5.28
C PRO A 207 18.56 4.35 -5.46
N GLY A 208 19.79 4.15 -5.92
CA GLY A 208 20.40 2.84 -6.19
C GLY A 208 19.94 2.19 -7.49
N GLY A 209 19.28 2.92 -8.38
CA GLY A 209 18.75 2.39 -9.64
C GLY A 209 19.81 2.01 -10.68
N GLU A 210 21.06 2.44 -10.50
CA GLU A 210 22.21 2.06 -11.34
C GLU A 210 22.74 0.66 -11.03
N GLY A 211 22.19 -0.02 -10.02
CA GLY A 211 22.60 -1.36 -9.64
C GLY A 211 22.13 -2.45 -10.60
N ARG A 212 22.64 -3.64 -10.38
CA ARG A 212 22.22 -4.85 -11.10
C ARG A 212 21.17 -5.60 -10.29
N PHE A 213 20.02 -5.91 -10.91
CA PHE A 213 18.89 -6.55 -10.27
C PHE A 213 18.38 -7.78 -11.01
N ARG A 214 17.71 -8.70 -10.29
CA ARG A 214 16.62 -9.49 -10.84
C ARG A 214 15.31 -8.80 -10.43
N ARG A 215 14.46 -8.50 -11.40
CA ARG A 215 13.16 -7.84 -11.24
C ARG A 215 12.06 -8.76 -11.70
N VAL A 216 11.06 -8.95 -10.86
CA VAL A 216 9.88 -9.73 -11.21
C VAL A 216 8.64 -8.91 -10.89
N LEU A 217 7.82 -8.65 -11.90
CA LEU A 217 6.50 -8.05 -11.70
C LEU A 217 5.44 -9.14 -11.66
N LEU A 218 4.74 -9.22 -10.54
CA LEU A 218 3.68 -10.18 -10.30
C LEU A 218 2.31 -9.51 -10.40
N GLY A 219 1.42 -10.15 -11.13
CA GLY A 219 0.00 -9.84 -11.21
C GLY A 219 -0.85 -11.01 -10.71
N ARG A 220 -2.16 -10.90 -10.87
CA ARG A 220 -3.13 -11.91 -10.44
C ARG A 220 -3.89 -12.46 -11.66
N SER A 221 -4.01 -13.77 -11.76
CA SER A 221 -4.86 -14.43 -12.77
C SER A 221 -6.36 -14.28 -12.48
N LYS A 222 -6.73 -14.04 -11.21
CA LYS A 222 -8.11 -13.82 -10.77
C LYS A 222 -8.27 -12.42 -10.16
N PRO A 223 -9.36 -11.71 -10.47
CA PRO A 223 -9.65 -10.41 -9.84
C PRO A 223 -9.89 -10.60 -8.33
N PHE A 224 -9.70 -9.53 -7.59
CA PHE A 224 -10.11 -9.48 -6.19
C PHE A 224 -11.64 -9.53 -6.05
N GLU A 225 -12.09 -10.17 -4.97
CA GLU A 225 -13.51 -10.29 -4.65
C GLU A 225 -13.80 -9.70 -3.28
N GLY A 226 -14.76 -8.78 -3.19
CA GLY A 226 -15.14 -8.18 -1.92
C GLY A 226 -16.05 -6.97 -2.09
N ALA A 227 -16.61 -6.53 -0.97
CA ALA A 227 -17.50 -5.38 -0.96
C ALA A 227 -16.86 -4.12 -1.53
N LEU A 228 -15.60 -3.88 -1.19
CA LEU A 228 -14.80 -2.71 -1.59
C LEU A 228 -13.85 -3.00 -2.77
N SER A 229 -13.81 -4.23 -3.29
CA SER A 229 -12.89 -4.60 -4.39
C SER A 229 -12.97 -3.66 -5.60
N PRO A 230 -14.14 -3.07 -5.97
CA PRO A 230 -14.17 -2.09 -7.07
C PRO A 230 -13.48 -0.76 -6.73
N ILE A 231 -13.21 -0.46 -5.45
CA ILE A 231 -12.37 0.71 -5.12
C ILE A 231 -10.93 0.39 -5.43
N TYR A 232 -10.47 -0.83 -5.08
CA TYR A 232 -9.06 -1.19 -5.15
C TYR A 232 -8.62 -1.55 -6.58
N GLY A 233 -9.48 -2.20 -7.37
CA GLY A 233 -9.20 -2.59 -8.75
C GLY A 233 -8.09 -3.62 -8.88
N THR A 234 -7.28 -3.47 -9.92
CA THR A 234 -6.07 -4.26 -10.17
C THR A 234 -4.93 -3.86 -9.23
N SER A 235 -4.00 -4.76 -8.98
CA SER A 235 -2.75 -4.44 -8.28
C SER A 235 -1.62 -5.38 -8.69
N HIS A 236 -0.39 -4.93 -8.49
CA HIS A 236 0.83 -5.65 -8.81
C HIS A 236 1.82 -5.57 -7.65
N ILE A 237 2.65 -6.59 -7.51
CA ILE A 237 3.82 -6.57 -6.61
C ILE A 237 5.06 -6.70 -7.49
N GLU A 238 5.97 -5.75 -7.36
CA GLU A 238 7.28 -5.85 -7.99
C GLU A 238 8.31 -6.31 -6.95
N LEU A 239 8.96 -7.44 -7.20
CA LEU A 239 10.04 -7.96 -6.38
C LEU A 239 11.37 -7.53 -6.99
N LEU A 240 12.26 -6.97 -6.16
CA LEU A 240 13.61 -6.56 -6.55
C LEU A 240 14.66 -7.27 -5.72
N GLN A 241 15.50 -8.08 -6.37
CA GLN A 241 16.66 -8.70 -5.76
C GLN A 241 17.93 -7.96 -6.25
N ALA A 242 18.62 -7.26 -5.35
CA ALA A 242 19.92 -6.66 -5.65
C ALA A 242 20.98 -7.76 -5.82
N LEU A 243 21.75 -7.72 -6.92
CA LEU A 243 22.71 -8.78 -7.28
C LEU A 243 24.18 -8.39 -7.08
N ASP A 244 24.45 -7.12 -6.90
CA ASP A 244 25.80 -6.54 -6.80
C ASP A 244 26.15 -5.99 -5.41
N ARG A 245 25.21 -6.11 -4.46
CA ARG A 245 25.39 -5.66 -3.08
C ARG A 245 24.56 -6.49 -2.09
N VAL A 246 24.92 -6.43 -0.83
CA VAL A 246 24.07 -6.90 0.26
C VAL A 246 22.99 -5.84 0.53
N PRO A 247 21.70 -6.19 0.51
CA PRO A 247 20.63 -5.25 0.82
C PRO A 247 20.59 -4.96 2.33
N ASN A 248 20.26 -3.71 2.69
CA ASN A 248 19.95 -3.35 4.07
C ASN A 248 18.50 -3.66 4.38
N LYS A 249 18.17 -3.87 5.66
CA LYS A 249 16.77 -3.86 6.11
C LYS A 249 16.33 -2.42 6.35
N ILE A 250 15.30 -1.95 5.62
CA ILE A 250 14.85 -0.55 5.67
C ILE A 250 14.50 -0.10 7.09
N PHE A 251 13.90 -0.97 7.89
CA PHE A 251 13.54 -0.68 9.28
C PHE A 251 14.54 -1.21 10.33
N GLU A 252 15.78 -1.55 9.93
CA GLU A 252 16.79 -1.97 10.90
C GLU A 252 17.06 -0.89 11.95
N GLY A 253 16.91 -1.25 13.23
CA GLY A 253 17.12 -0.34 14.36
C GLY A 253 16.07 0.79 14.49
N ARG A 254 14.96 0.69 13.77
CA ARG A 254 13.86 1.67 13.80
C ARG A 254 12.56 1.04 14.28
N LEU A 255 11.63 1.88 14.70
CA LEU A 255 10.33 1.44 15.18
C LEU A 255 9.28 1.51 14.07
N TRP A 256 8.29 0.65 14.17
CA TRP A 256 7.09 0.72 13.35
C TRP A 256 6.44 2.12 13.47
N GLY A 257 6.16 2.75 12.33
CA GLY A 257 5.68 4.11 12.24
C GLY A 257 6.77 5.19 12.11
N ASP A 258 8.06 4.85 12.16
CA ASP A 258 9.13 5.76 11.76
C ASP A 258 9.07 6.07 10.26
N PRO A 259 9.68 7.19 9.76
CA PRO A 259 9.53 7.67 8.39
C PRO A 259 9.84 6.64 7.31
N GLY A 260 9.01 6.58 6.27
CA GLY A 260 9.12 5.65 5.14
C GLY A 260 7.89 4.77 4.98
N PHE A 261 7.89 3.89 3.99
CA PHE A 261 6.79 2.94 3.79
C PHE A 261 6.84 1.82 4.81
N ILE A 262 5.82 1.73 5.65
CA ILE A 262 5.77 0.83 6.81
C ILE A 262 5.28 -0.56 6.41
N GLN A 263 4.17 -0.63 5.68
CA GLN A 263 3.51 -1.87 5.26
C GLN A 263 2.69 -1.67 3.99
N ILE A 264 2.41 -2.76 3.30
CA ILE A 264 1.30 -2.87 2.36
C ILE A 264 0.12 -3.52 3.07
N CYS A 265 -1.08 -2.98 2.90
CA CYS A 265 -2.29 -3.46 3.56
C CYS A 265 -3.26 -4.08 2.56
N PHE A 266 -3.73 -5.30 2.86
CA PHE A 266 -4.78 -5.98 2.12
C PHE A 266 -6.09 -5.95 2.90
N GLU A 267 -7.16 -5.49 2.25
CA GLU A 267 -8.52 -5.78 2.71
C GLU A 267 -8.79 -7.26 2.54
N VAL A 268 -9.27 -7.90 3.60
CA VAL A 268 -9.63 -9.31 3.60
C VAL A 268 -11.07 -9.52 4.04
N CYS A 269 -11.61 -10.68 3.76
CA CYS A 269 -12.87 -11.13 4.34
C CYS A 269 -12.68 -12.52 4.95
N TYR A 270 -13.35 -12.78 6.07
CA TYR A 270 -13.25 -14.04 6.84
C TYR A 270 -11.84 -14.23 7.42
N MET A 271 -11.42 -13.26 8.25
CA MET A 271 -10.07 -13.21 8.84
C MET A 271 -9.67 -14.49 9.58
N ASP A 272 -10.61 -15.14 10.30
CA ASP A 272 -10.28 -16.39 11.02
C ASP A 272 -9.97 -17.53 10.05
N ASP A 273 -10.73 -17.67 8.96
CA ASP A 273 -10.46 -18.66 7.93
C ASP A 273 -9.14 -18.37 7.22
N PHE A 274 -8.84 -17.09 6.99
CA PHE A 274 -7.58 -16.68 6.37
C PHE A 274 -6.38 -16.92 7.30
N LYS A 275 -6.54 -16.64 8.59
CA LYS A 275 -5.55 -16.96 9.63
C LYS A 275 -5.22 -18.46 9.64
N ALA A 276 -6.24 -19.32 9.63
CA ALA A 276 -6.06 -20.75 9.58
C ALA A 276 -5.32 -21.20 8.30
N PHE A 277 -5.69 -20.65 7.15
CA PHE A 277 -5.02 -20.92 5.88
C PHE A 277 -3.54 -20.52 5.88
N LEU A 278 -3.20 -19.34 6.43
CA LEU A 278 -1.81 -18.88 6.56
C LEU A 278 -1.03 -19.80 7.51
N HIS A 279 -1.62 -20.15 8.65
CA HIS A 279 -1.02 -21.05 9.64
C HIS A 279 -0.71 -22.45 9.05
N GLU A 280 -1.63 -23.02 8.26
CA GLU A 280 -1.39 -24.28 7.53
C GLU A 280 -0.19 -24.19 6.57
N GLY A 281 0.07 -23.00 6.02
CA GLY A 281 1.23 -22.71 5.18
C GLY A 281 2.49 -22.26 5.94
N GLY A 282 2.47 -22.27 7.28
CA GLY A 282 3.60 -21.88 8.12
C GLY A 282 3.78 -20.38 8.31
N VAL A 283 2.74 -19.57 8.02
CA VAL A 283 2.75 -18.11 8.22
C VAL A 283 1.91 -17.75 9.44
N GLU A 284 2.52 -17.08 10.40
CA GLU A 284 1.87 -16.71 11.66
C GLU A 284 1.55 -15.21 11.73
N PHE A 285 0.46 -14.87 12.41
CA PHE A 285 0.20 -13.49 12.77
C PHE A 285 1.20 -13.02 13.82
N VAL A 286 1.93 -11.96 13.52
CA VAL A 286 2.84 -11.31 14.47
C VAL A 286 2.11 -10.30 15.35
N CYS A 287 0.92 -9.88 14.92
CA CYS A 287 0.01 -9.01 15.66
C CYS A 287 -1.43 -9.29 15.22
N ASP A 288 -2.38 -9.22 16.16
CA ASP A 288 -3.82 -9.40 15.90
C ASP A 288 -4.62 -8.51 16.86
N SER A 289 -5.43 -7.61 16.35
CA SER A 289 -6.23 -6.70 17.18
C SER A 289 -7.44 -7.36 17.85
N GLY A 290 -7.84 -8.56 17.40
CA GLY A 290 -9.13 -9.12 17.76
C GLY A 290 -10.29 -8.41 17.05
N THR A 291 -11.52 -8.75 17.44
CA THR A 291 -12.76 -8.34 16.73
C THR A 291 -13.34 -7.00 17.17
N ASP A 292 -12.80 -6.37 18.18
CA ASP A 292 -13.33 -5.16 18.87
C ASP A 292 -12.53 -3.90 18.55
N PHE A 293 -11.68 -3.95 17.53
CA PHE A 293 -10.88 -2.81 17.14
C PHE A 293 -11.74 -1.71 16.52
N LYS A 294 -11.47 -0.48 16.97
CA LYS A 294 -12.10 0.74 16.46
C LYS A 294 -11.04 1.79 16.21
N MET A 295 -11.21 2.53 15.13
CA MET A 295 -10.37 3.64 14.74
C MET A 295 -11.24 4.78 14.22
N ASP A 296 -11.32 5.91 14.94
CA ASP A 296 -12.31 6.96 14.72
C ASP A 296 -13.74 6.36 14.71
N THR A 297 -14.41 6.44 13.58
CA THR A 297 -15.78 5.95 13.35
C THR A 297 -15.84 4.62 12.58
N THR A 298 -14.68 4.01 12.32
CA THR A 298 -14.53 2.75 11.59
C THR A 298 -14.39 1.59 12.57
N ASP A 299 -15.10 0.50 12.33
CA ASP A 299 -14.93 -0.75 13.07
C ASP A 299 -14.32 -1.81 12.15
N GLY A 300 -13.44 -2.64 12.69
CA GLY A 300 -12.77 -3.70 11.94
C GLY A 300 -11.91 -4.60 12.81
N ARG A 301 -11.08 -5.37 12.14
CA ARG A 301 -9.98 -6.16 12.73
C ARG A 301 -8.77 -5.98 11.86
N PHE A 302 -7.61 -5.78 12.47
CA PHE A 302 -6.34 -5.82 11.76
C PHE A 302 -5.44 -6.90 12.32
N ALA A 303 -4.59 -7.42 11.46
CA ALA A 303 -3.50 -8.32 11.82
C ALA A 303 -2.27 -8.02 10.96
N TYR A 304 -1.11 -8.44 11.42
CA TYR A 304 0.14 -8.31 10.66
C TYR A 304 0.79 -9.67 10.49
N VAL A 305 1.42 -9.85 9.34
CA VAL A 305 2.35 -10.93 9.04
C VAL A 305 3.62 -10.34 8.44
N GLU A 306 4.68 -11.14 8.42
CA GLU A 306 5.90 -10.81 7.68
C GLU A 306 6.00 -11.63 6.40
N ASP A 307 6.54 -11.03 5.34
CA ASP A 307 7.00 -11.80 4.19
C ASP A 307 8.32 -12.54 4.54
N PRO A 308 8.86 -13.39 3.65
CA PRO A 308 10.07 -14.15 3.94
C PRO A 308 11.31 -13.34 4.34
N ASP A 309 11.37 -12.05 4.01
CA ASP A 309 12.48 -11.14 4.34
C ASP A 309 12.14 -10.13 5.45
N GLY A 310 10.92 -10.24 6.05
CA GLY A 310 10.46 -9.42 7.16
C GLY A 310 9.75 -8.15 6.75
N THR A 311 9.31 -8.02 5.49
CA THR A 311 8.43 -6.93 5.07
C THR A 311 7.07 -7.10 5.73
N LEU A 312 6.59 -6.06 6.41
CA LEU A 312 5.29 -6.09 7.06
C LEU A 312 4.15 -6.01 6.06
N ILE A 313 3.23 -6.94 6.19
CA ILE A 313 1.96 -7.00 5.45
C ILE A 313 0.84 -6.88 6.48
N GLU A 314 0.03 -5.86 6.33
CA GLU A 314 -1.17 -5.67 7.13
C GLU A 314 -2.37 -6.34 6.45
N LEU A 315 -3.21 -6.95 7.26
CA LEU A 315 -4.48 -7.55 6.87
C LEU A 315 -5.58 -6.83 7.63
N VAL A 316 -6.56 -6.28 6.90
CA VAL A 316 -7.70 -5.58 7.52
C VAL A 316 -8.99 -6.24 7.10
N GLU A 317 -9.83 -6.60 8.05
CA GLU A 317 -11.22 -6.96 7.83
C GLU A 317 -12.12 -5.83 8.30
N THR A 318 -12.66 -5.08 7.37
CA THR A 318 -13.52 -3.94 7.66
C THR A 318 -14.93 -4.40 8.00
N TYR A 319 -15.44 -3.99 9.16
CA TYR A 319 -16.81 -4.29 9.61
C TYR A 319 -17.77 -3.15 9.31
N ARG A 320 -17.31 -1.90 9.46
CA ARG A 320 -18.12 -0.71 9.26
C ARG A 320 -17.27 0.49 8.89
N ILE A 321 -17.72 1.26 7.90
CA ILE A 321 -17.11 2.55 7.52
C ILE A 321 -18.18 3.65 7.47
N PRO A 322 -17.82 4.93 7.70
CA PRO A 322 -18.71 6.05 7.43
C PRO A 322 -18.88 6.24 5.90
N ILE A 323 -20.07 6.66 5.48
CA ILE A 323 -20.33 7.23 4.15
C ILE A 323 -20.46 8.74 4.26
N SER A 324 -20.97 9.19 5.40
CA SER A 324 -21.12 10.60 5.73
C SER A 324 -20.93 10.77 7.24
N LYS A 325 -20.22 11.83 7.62
CA LYS A 325 -20.03 12.19 9.04
C LYS A 325 -21.17 13.08 9.56
N LYS A 326 -21.83 13.84 8.67
CA LYS A 326 -22.95 14.74 9.00
C LYS A 326 -24.01 14.71 7.88
N PRO A 327 -25.21 14.06 8.06
CA PRO A 327 -25.55 13.16 9.18
C PRO A 327 -24.67 11.91 9.19
N ALA A 328 -24.51 11.27 10.33
CA ALA A 328 -23.73 10.05 10.48
C ALA A 328 -24.44 8.88 9.79
N ILE A 329 -23.91 8.44 8.65
CA ILE A 329 -24.41 7.30 7.86
C ILE A 329 -23.27 6.31 7.67
N PHE A 330 -23.52 5.04 7.93
CA PHE A 330 -22.52 3.98 7.89
C PHE A 330 -22.89 2.86 6.93
N LEU A 331 -21.89 2.26 6.30
CA LEU A 331 -21.95 0.96 5.66
C LEU A 331 -21.53 -0.11 6.66
N ASN A 332 -22.38 -1.12 6.87
CA ASN A 332 -22.08 -2.28 7.71
C ASN A 332 -21.89 -3.52 6.82
N PHE A 333 -20.70 -4.09 6.82
CA PHE A 333 -20.35 -5.23 5.98
C PHE A 333 -20.73 -6.57 6.62
N MET A 334 -20.88 -6.63 7.95
CA MET A 334 -21.24 -7.86 8.68
C MET A 334 -22.67 -8.34 8.42
N LYS A 335 -23.54 -7.42 7.95
CA LYS A 335 -24.96 -7.71 7.67
C LYS A 335 -25.24 -8.08 6.21
N ARG A 336 -24.20 -8.31 5.41
CA ARG A 336 -24.32 -8.61 3.98
C ARG A 336 -23.35 -9.71 3.54
N ASN A 337 -23.52 -10.22 2.32
CA ASN A 337 -22.48 -11.05 1.71
C ASN A 337 -21.22 -10.21 1.46
N ARG A 338 -20.16 -10.45 2.22
CA ARG A 338 -18.89 -9.69 2.20
C ARG A 338 -18.13 -9.82 0.88
N ARG A 339 -18.34 -10.89 0.12
CA ARG A 339 -17.74 -11.09 -1.20
C ARG A 339 -18.45 -10.35 -2.33
N LYS A 340 -19.72 -9.97 -2.13
CA LYS A 340 -20.50 -9.29 -3.16
C LYS A 340 -20.07 -7.82 -3.26
N PRO A 341 -19.54 -7.37 -4.41
CA PRO A 341 -19.15 -5.98 -4.61
C PRO A 341 -20.29 -5.00 -4.34
N LEU A 342 -19.94 -3.84 -3.82
CA LEU A 342 -20.87 -2.70 -3.72
C LEU A 342 -21.11 -2.12 -5.11
N SER A 343 -22.33 -1.61 -5.32
CA SER A 343 -22.65 -0.92 -6.56
C SER A 343 -21.85 0.40 -6.67
N ARG A 344 -21.54 0.81 -7.91
CA ARG A 344 -20.85 2.10 -8.17
C ARG A 344 -21.60 3.29 -7.55
N MET A 345 -22.93 3.23 -7.46
CA MET A 345 -23.74 4.29 -6.83
C MET A 345 -23.43 4.42 -5.33
N VAL A 346 -23.34 3.30 -4.60
CA VAL A 346 -22.99 3.28 -3.17
C VAL A 346 -21.54 3.77 -2.97
N LEU A 347 -20.60 3.29 -3.78
CA LEU A 347 -19.22 3.72 -3.70
C LEU A 347 -19.04 5.21 -4.00
N ARG A 348 -19.84 5.76 -4.92
CA ARG A 348 -19.85 7.22 -5.21
C ARG A 348 -20.26 8.05 -4.00
N ALA A 349 -21.03 7.50 -3.07
CA ALA A 349 -21.42 8.21 -1.85
C ALA A 349 -20.23 8.50 -0.92
N LEU A 350 -19.10 7.79 -1.03
CA LEU A 350 -17.86 8.11 -0.30
C LEU A 350 -17.35 9.54 -0.59
N LYS A 351 -17.78 10.16 -1.69
CA LYS A 351 -17.51 11.58 -1.96
C LYS A 351 -17.95 12.54 -0.84
N PHE A 352 -18.88 12.12 0.02
CA PHE A 352 -19.30 12.93 1.18
C PHE A 352 -18.28 12.94 2.32
N LEU A 353 -17.20 12.14 2.20
CA LEU A 353 -16.03 12.17 3.09
C LEU A 353 -14.90 13.04 2.53
N ARG A 354 -15.14 13.71 1.40
CA ARG A 354 -14.15 14.61 0.77
C ARG A 354 -13.87 15.81 1.68
N VAL A 355 -12.60 16.20 1.76
CA VAL A 355 -12.09 17.34 2.50
C VAL A 355 -11.60 18.42 1.56
#